data_41c871a8c21294935f6532c25514a2f9
#
_entry.id   41c871a8c21294935f6532c25514a2f9
#
_cell.length_a   1.000
_cell.length_b   1.000
_cell.length_c   1.000
_cell.angle_alpha   90.00
_cell.angle_beta   90.00
_cell.angle_gamma   90.00
#
_symmetry.space_group_name_H-M   'P 1'
#
loop_
_entity.id
_entity.type
_entity.pdbx_description
1 polymer ?
#
loop_
_entity_poly.entity_id
_entity_poly.type
_entity_poly.pdbx_seq_one_letter_code
_entity_poly.pdbx_strand_id
1 'polypeptide(L)'
;MELEKHDPLPESQSPPPPQNPPTTTAATNCCINCGGPTIFPPEPPSRSDISPPPAYRPIRSPAIINNNLSPQQSIILAPVPKSQKVPTLSPPYHFQTPPIKRIHSPDDLRRFHDTTTAANFLGFVVSLSESIRSHKISDSCHLSPTISALVSLLQTLSQFVDEIPPAAQSSRYGNHSYRTWHSKMVENAESFMLQFLPQDMRCATLEIIPYFTDSFGNESRIDYGTGHETNFAAWLYCLARLGLIKEEDYQAVVSRVFVKYLDLMRKLQLVYCLEPAGSHGVWGLDDYHFLPFVFGSSQLIDHKYMKPKSIHNEDILESFANEYLYLSCVSFVKKVKKGPFSEHSPMLNDISGVPNWNKVNTGLLKMYKAEVLGKVPIMQHFLFGSLIPWDSGI
;
A
#
# COMPACT_ATOMS: atom_id res chain seq x y z
N MET A 1 -51.85 -27.58 -57.07
CA MET A 1 -51.63 -27.17 -55.67
C MET A 1 -50.74 -28.27 -55.10
N GLU A 2 -49.45 -28.06 -55.34
CA GLU A 2 -48.39 -29.05 -55.09
C GLU A 2 -47.88 -28.90 -53.67
N LEU A 3 -47.73 -30.04 -53.03
CA LEU A 3 -47.11 -30.22 -51.71
C LEU A 3 -45.62 -30.39 -51.87
N GLU A 4 -44.83 -29.42 -51.46
CA GLU A 4 -43.36 -29.58 -51.36
C GLU A 4 -42.98 -30.42 -50.13
N LYS A 5 -42.19 -31.44 -50.42
CA LYS A 5 -41.59 -32.34 -49.43
C LYS A 5 -40.33 -31.69 -48.87
N HIS A 6 -40.26 -31.57 -47.55
CA HIS A 6 -39.03 -31.24 -46.85
C HIS A 6 -38.20 -32.50 -46.58
N ASP A 7 -36.93 -32.49 -47.04
CA ASP A 7 -35.92 -33.48 -46.71
C ASP A 7 -35.33 -33.19 -45.30
N PRO A 8 -34.95 -34.23 -44.52
CA PRO A 8 -34.35 -34.07 -43.21
C PRO A 8 -32.85 -33.75 -43.28
N LEU A 9 -32.41 -32.86 -42.40
CA LEU A 9 -31.02 -32.45 -42.17
C LEU A 9 -30.20 -33.63 -41.57
N PRO A 10 -28.88 -33.74 -41.86
CA PRO A 10 -28.02 -34.82 -41.37
C PRO A 10 -27.62 -34.58 -39.90
N GLU A 11 -27.60 -35.69 -39.14
CA GLU A 11 -27.14 -35.79 -37.76
C GLU A 11 -25.65 -35.41 -37.62
N SER A 12 -25.34 -34.52 -36.67
CA SER A 12 -23.99 -34.16 -36.28
C SER A 12 -23.38 -35.23 -35.35
N GLN A 13 -22.35 -35.90 -35.82
CA GLN A 13 -21.54 -36.83 -35.06
C GLN A 13 -20.64 -36.08 -34.06
N SER A 14 -20.66 -36.50 -32.79
CA SER A 14 -19.79 -36.02 -31.72
C SER A 14 -18.34 -36.53 -31.90
N PRO A 15 -17.31 -35.73 -31.55
CA PRO A 15 -15.92 -36.18 -31.63
C PRO A 15 -15.58 -37.17 -30.50
N PRO A 16 -14.62 -38.09 -30.73
CA PRO A 16 -14.19 -39.07 -29.74
C PRO A 16 -13.31 -38.43 -28.61
N PRO A 17 -13.23 -39.08 -27.42
CA PRO A 17 -12.46 -38.58 -26.29
C PRO A 17 -10.95 -38.68 -26.53
N PRO A 18 -10.13 -37.82 -25.83
CA PRO A 18 -8.67 -37.78 -26.01
C PRO A 18 -8.00 -39.01 -25.39
N GLN A 19 -7.06 -39.61 -26.13
CA GLN A 19 -6.23 -40.74 -25.69
C GLN A 19 -5.06 -40.24 -24.82
N ASN A 20 -4.77 -40.97 -23.75
CA ASN A 20 -3.64 -40.77 -22.85
C ASN A 20 -2.29 -41.10 -23.56
N PRO A 21 -1.21 -40.37 -23.24
CA PRO A 21 0.11 -40.72 -23.74
C PRO A 21 0.71 -41.94 -22.99
N PRO A 22 1.55 -42.75 -23.64
CA PRO A 22 2.08 -43.98 -23.05
C PRO A 22 3.21 -43.71 -22.05
N THR A 23 3.17 -44.42 -20.96
CA THR A 23 4.27 -44.66 -20.01
C THR A 23 5.41 -45.41 -20.67
N THR A 24 6.63 -44.84 -20.62
CA THR A 24 7.85 -45.60 -20.95
C THR A 24 8.70 -45.74 -19.71
N THR A 25 8.85 -46.98 -19.30
CA THR A 25 9.80 -47.50 -18.33
C THR A 25 11.14 -47.85 -18.96
N ALA A 26 12.18 -47.77 -18.16
CA ALA A 26 13.42 -48.54 -18.17
C ALA A 26 14.60 -48.12 -19.08
N ALA A 27 15.60 -47.61 -18.42
CA ALA A 27 16.88 -48.25 -18.15
C ALA A 27 17.66 -48.81 -19.35
N THR A 28 18.89 -48.34 -19.56
CA THR A 28 20.10 -49.17 -19.47
C THR A 28 21.33 -48.37 -19.94
N ASN A 29 22.32 -48.40 -19.08
CA ASN A 29 23.78 -48.25 -19.22
C ASN A 29 24.36 -48.06 -20.62
N CYS A 30 25.24 -47.07 -20.76
CA CYS A 30 26.50 -47.31 -21.45
C CYS A 30 27.60 -46.34 -20.93
N CYS A 31 28.61 -46.96 -20.36
CA CYS A 31 29.88 -46.35 -19.98
C CYS A 31 30.67 -45.95 -21.20
N ILE A 32 31.32 -44.80 -21.25
CA ILE A 32 32.64 -44.64 -21.83
C ILE A 32 33.44 -43.61 -21.03
N ASN A 33 34.60 -44.01 -20.59
CA ASN A 33 35.70 -43.35 -19.90
C ASN A 33 36.18 -42.10 -20.65
N CYS A 34 36.29 -40.97 -19.94
CA CYS A 34 37.30 -39.95 -20.24
C CYS A 34 37.78 -39.36 -18.88
N GLY A 35 38.99 -39.72 -18.49
CA GLY A 35 39.63 -39.25 -17.28
C GLY A 35 40.06 -37.78 -17.37
N GLY A 36 39.64 -37.01 -16.38
CA GLY A 36 40.17 -35.69 -16.04
C GLY A 36 40.26 -35.61 -14.53
N PRO A 37 41.22 -34.90 -13.93
CA PRO A 37 41.45 -34.91 -12.48
C PRO A 37 40.27 -34.26 -11.74
N THR A 38 39.62 -35.00 -10.86
CA THR A 38 38.62 -34.54 -9.91
C THR A 38 39.32 -33.66 -8.87
N ILE A 39 39.08 -32.34 -8.97
CA ILE A 39 39.36 -31.38 -7.90
C ILE A 39 38.23 -31.51 -6.90
N PHE A 40 38.48 -32.15 -5.77
CA PHE A 40 37.57 -32.13 -4.62
C PHE A 40 37.60 -30.73 -4.01
N PRO A 41 36.44 -30.12 -3.66
CA PRO A 41 36.42 -28.91 -2.86
C PRO A 41 37.02 -29.21 -1.47
N PRO A 42 37.76 -28.27 -0.85
CA PRO A 42 38.35 -28.47 0.48
C PRO A 42 37.27 -28.74 1.52
N GLU A 43 37.50 -29.67 2.41
CA GLU A 43 36.63 -29.96 3.56
C GLU A 43 36.45 -28.70 4.41
N PRO A 44 35.25 -28.48 4.95
CA PRO A 44 35.00 -27.36 5.85
C PRO A 44 35.83 -27.57 7.14
N PRO A 45 36.38 -26.49 7.73
CA PRO A 45 37.21 -26.59 8.93
C PRO A 45 36.44 -27.23 10.09
N SER A 46 37.13 -28.08 10.86
CA SER A 46 36.54 -28.78 12.00
C SER A 46 36.09 -27.78 13.07
N ARG A 47 35.00 -28.11 13.79
CA ARG A 47 34.29 -27.28 14.78
C ARG A 47 35.15 -26.85 16.00
N SER A 48 36.41 -27.25 16.08
CA SER A 48 37.32 -26.99 17.21
C SER A 48 38.08 -25.66 17.15
N ASP A 49 38.06 -24.94 15.98
CA ASP A 49 38.88 -23.75 15.79
C ASP A 49 38.15 -22.41 15.80
N ILE A 50 36.88 -22.42 16.17
CA ILE A 50 36.10 -21.17 16.28
C ILE A 50 36.10 -20.72 17.74
N SER A 51 37.01 -19.80 18.08
CA SER A 51 36.99 -19.10 19.36
C SER A 51 35.64 -18.31 19.46
N PRO A 52 34.94 -18.35 20.62
CA PRO A 52 33.71 -17.56 20.79
C PRO A 52 34.03 -16.08 20.63
N PRO A 53 33.13 -15.29 19.98
CA PRO A 53 33.34 -13.87 19.84
C PRO A 53 33.43 -13.22 21.23
N PRO A 54 34.30 -12.19 21.42
CA PRO A 54 34.46 -11.53 22.70
C PRO A 54 33.14 -10.98 23.18
N ALA A 55 32.80 -11.23 24.45
CA ALA A 55 31.58 -10.75 25.07
C ALA A 55 31.48 -9.23 24.92
N TYR A 56 30.35 -8.76 24.33
CA TYR A 56 30.04 -7.36 24.15
C TYR A 56 30.02 -6.67 25.52
N ARG A 57 31.00 -5.83 25.81
CA ARG A 57 31.02 -4.91 26.96
C ARG A 57 30.51 -3.56 26.45
N PRO A 58 29.38 -3.03 26.95
CA PRO A 58 28.95 -1.68 26.59
C PRO A 58 29.99 -0.67 27.12
N ILE A 59 30.62 0.03 26.21
CA ILE A 59 31.49 1.18 26.55
C ILE A 59 30.61 2.32 26.97
N ARG A 60 30.57 2.64 28.25
CA ARG A 60 30.02 3.89 28.75
C ARG A 60 31.01 5.02 28.42
N SER A 61 30.78 5.70 27.31
CA SER A 61 31.42 6.99 27.02
C SER A 61 30.68 8.12 27.70
N PRO A 62 31.36 9.15 28.24
CA PRO A 62 30.72 10.30 28.81
C PRO A 62 29.95 11.09 27.74
N ALA A 63 28.77 11.58 28.08
CA ALA A 63 27.89 12.32 27.22
C ALA A 63 28.58 13.59 26.68
N ILE A 64 29.07 13.53 25.47
CA ILE A 64 29.32 14.74 24.68
C ILE A 64 27.99 15.05 24.00
N ILE A 65 27.41 16.21 24.34
CA ILE A 65 26.22 16.74 23.67
C ILE A 65 26.65 17.13 22.25
N ASN A 66 26.67 16.16 21.35
CA ASN A 66 26.77 16.40 19.92
C ASN A 66 25.35 16.40 19.34
N ASN A 67 24.99 17.51 18.69
CA ASN A 67 23.69 17.71 18.03
C ASN A 67 23.46 16.80 16.78
N ASN A 68 24.22 15.73 16.63
CA ASN A 68 24.04 14.72 15.60
C ASN A 68 23.33 13.49 16.19
N LEU A 69 22.03 13.63 16.40
CA LEU A 69 21.17 12.47 16.72
C LEU A 69 21.14 11.52 15.53
N SER A 70 21.28 10.20 15.80
CA SER A 70 21.02 9.21 14.75
C SER A 70 19.58 9.34 14.24
N PRO A 71 19.29 8.95 12.99
CA PRO A 71 17.90 8.98 12.47
C PRO A 71 16.90 8.30 13.40
N GLN A 72 17.27 7.18 14.02
CA GLN A 72 16.43 6.47 14.98
C GLN A 72 16.19 7.26 16.28
N GLN A 73 17.20 7.97 16.80
CA GLN A 73 17.05 8.82 17.97
C GLN A 73 16.17 10.04 17.67
N SER A 74 16.26 10.62 16.47
CA SER A 74 15.41 11.73 16.05
C SER A 74 13.94 11.32 15.96
N ILE A 75 13.64 10.10 15.49
CA ILE A 75 12.26 9.55 15.42
C ILE A 75 11.70 9.36 16.84
N ILE A 76 12.49 8.78 17.77
CA ILE A 76 12.05 8.51 19.15
C ILE A 76 11.74 9.81 19.89
N LEU A 77 12.56 10.86 19.71
CA LEU A 77 12.42 12.14 20.39
C LEU A 77 11.43 13.09 19.71
N ALA A 78 11.05 12.82 18.45
CA ALA A 78 10.08 13.66 17.75
C ALA A 78 8.73 13.71 18.50
N PRO A 79 8.07 14.86 18.56
CA PRO A 79 6.72 14.95 19.12
C PRO A 79 5.76 14.08 18.33
N VAL A 80 4.74 13.54 19.03
CA VAL A 80 3.65 12.80 18.38
C VAL A 80 2.87 13.77 17.51
N PRO A 81 2.62 13.45 16.23
CA PRO A 81 1.74 14.26 15.39
C PRO A 81 0.35 14.36 16.03
N LYS A 82 -0.28 15.53 15.88
CA LYS A 82 -1.62 15.80 16.43
C LYS A 82 -2.62 15.96 15.30
N SER A 83 -3.88 15.58 15.56
CA SER A 83 -4.98 15.86 14.66
C SER A 83 -5.14 17.36 14.43
N GLN A 84 -5.55 17.73 13.25
CA GLN A 84 -5.82 19.12 12.87
C GLN A 84 -7.07 19.18 12.01
N LYS A 85 -7.88 20.21 12.24
CA LYS A 85 -9.02 20.50 11.38
C LYS A 85 -8.50 20.91 10.00
N VAL A 86 -9.03 20.29 8.96
CA VAL A 86 -8.69 20.64 7.58
C VAL A 86 -9.26 22.02 7.27
N PRO A 87 -8.43 23.01 6.88
CA PRO A 87 -8.94 24.31 6.46
C PRO A 87 -9.64 24.17 5.11
N THR A 88 -10.95 24.41 5.06
CA THR A 88 -11.74 24.34 3.84
C THR A 88 -11.58 25.61 2.99
N LEU A 89 -11.61 25.45 1.67
CA LEU A 89 -11.68 26.58 0.75
C LEU A 89 -13.11 27.14 0.68
N SER A 90 -13.22 28.46 0.45
CA SER A 90 -14.48 29.14 0.22
C SER A 90 -14.62 29.54 -1.25
N PRO A 91 -15.84 29.54 -1.81
CA PRO A 91 -16.06 30.03 -3.17
C PRO A 91 -15.74 31.55 -3.29
N PRO A 92 -15.41 32.05 -4.49
CA PRO A 92 -15.40 31.33 -5.75
C PRO A 92 -14.16 30.44 -5.91
N TYR A 93 -14.34 29.23 -6.51
CA TYR A 93 -13.25 28.28 -6.75
C TYR A 93 -12.55 28.61 -8.08
N HIS A 94 -11.24 28.81 -8.04
CA HIS A 94 -10.43 29.09 -9.21
C HIS A 94 -9.18 28.22 -9.22
N PHE A 95 -9.11 27.27 -10.14
CA PHE A 95 -7.95 26.43 -10.39
C PHE A 95 -7.46 26.67 -11.81
N GLN A 96 -6.23 27.16 -11.97
CA GLN A 96 -5.68 27.61 -13.25
C GLN A 96 -4.63 26.65 -13.80
N THR A 97 -3.92 25.96 -12.92
CA THR A 97 -2.82 25.06 -13.30
C THR A 97 -2.93 23.74 -12.54
N PRO A 98 -2.52 22.63 -13.16
CA PRO A 98 -2.42 21.37 -12.44
C PRO A 98 -1.35 21.45 -11.36
N PRO A 99 -1.41 20.62 -10.32
CA PRO A 99 -0.39 20.54 -9.29
C PRO A 99 0.90 19.98 -9.86
N ILE A 100 2.04 20.44 -9.33
CA ILE A 100 3.38 20.11 -9.81
C ILE A 100 4.29 19.64 -8.68
N LYS A 101 5.35 18.91 -9.01
CA LYS A 101 6.39 18.49 -8.07
C LYS A 101 7.23 19.69 -7.64
N ARG A 102 7.55 19.76 -6.33
CA ARG A 102 8.33 20.86 -5.75
C ARG A 102 9.49 20.38 -4.89
N ILE A 103 9.51 19.12 -4.50
CA ILE A 103 10.57 18.54 -3.67
C ILE A 103 11.56 17.85 -4.59
N HIS A 104 12.78 18.38 -4.69
CA HIS A 104 13.87 17.86 -5.50
C HIS A 104 15.13 17.55 -4.69
N SER A 105 15.19 18.05 -3.46
CA SER A 105 16.36 17.96 -2.60
C SER A 105 15.96 17.73 -1.13
N PRO A 106 16.93 17.30 -0.28
CA PRO A 106 16.70 17.25 1.17
C PRO A 106 16.34 18.61 1.78
N ASP A 107 16.79 19.71 1.19
CA ASP A 107 16.48 21.07 1.65
C ASP A 107 15.04 21.45 1.36
N ASP A 108 14.52 21.10 0.18
CA ASP A 108 13.11 21.31 -0.14
C ASP A 108 12.22 20.48 0.81
N LEU A 109 12.65 19.26 1.12
CA LEU A 109 11.92 18.40 2.04
C LEU A 109 11.89 18.98 3.46
N ARG A 110 13.01 19.56 3.94
CA ARG A 110 13.05 20.26 5.23
C ARG A 110 12.12 21.46 5.23
N ARG A 111 12.18 22.31 4.19
CA ARG A 111 11.25 23.44 4.02
C ARG A 111 9.79 22.99 4.08
N PHE A 112 9.44 21.93 3.37
CA PHE A 112 8.07 21.39 3.40
C PHE A 112 7.64 21.02 4.82
N HIS A 113 8.49 20.35 5.59
CA HIS A 113 8.16 19.95 6.96
C HIS A 113 7.96 21.12 7.93
N ASP A 114 8.49 22.28 7.63
CA ASP A 114 8.34 23.50 8.42
C ASP A 114 7.08 24.31 8.03
N THR A 115 6.32 23.84 7.00
CA THR A 115 5.11 24.53 6.53
C THR A 115 3.86 24.14 7.30
N THR A 116 2.87 25.01 7.29
CA THR A 116 1.51 24.73 7.77
C THR A 116 0.84 23.65 6.91
N THR A 117 1.16 23.58 5.62
CA THR A 117 0.67 22.57 4.68
C THR A 117 1.06 21.17 5.12
N ALA A 118 2.33 20.94 5.46
CA ALA A 118 2.79 19.65 5.97
C ALA A 118 2.10 19.28 7.30
N ALA A 119 1.96 20.27 8.21
CA ALA A 119 1.28 20.07 9.48
C ALA A 119 -0.21 19.71 9.28
N ASN A 120 -0.90 20.39 8.38
CA ASN A 120 -2.32 20.15 8.07
C ASN A 120 -2.53 18.79 7.39
N PHE A 121 -1.67 18.42 6.42
CA PHE A 121 -1.76 17.12 5.76
C PHE A 121 -1.51 15.96 6.74
N LEU A 122 -0.44 16.03 7.52
CA LEU A 122 -0.15 15.03 8.55
C LEU A 122 -1.26 15.01 9.61
N GLY A 123 -1.76 16.18 10.02
CA GLY A 123 -2.88 16.31 10.95
C GLY A 123 -4.16 15.65 10.44
N PHE A 124 -4.44 15.72 9.14
CA PHE A 124 -5.55 14.99 8.52
C PHE A 124 -5.38 13.47 8.63
N VAL A 125 -4.17 12.93 8.34
CA VAL A 125 -3.89 11.49 8.51
C VAL A 125 -4.08 11.07 9.98
N VAL A 126 -3.66 11.90 10.93
CA VAL A 126 -3.90 11.66 12.36
C VAL A 126 -5.39 11.68 12.67
N SER A 127 -6.15 12.65 12.14
CA SER A 127 -7.61 12.73 12.34
C SER A 127 -8.34 11.49 11.80
N LEU A 128 -7.93 10.96 10.65
CA LEU A 128 -8.43 9.69 10.13
C LEU A 128 -8.09 8.52 11.07
N SER A 129 -6.88 8.49 11.61
CA SER A 129 -6.47 7.47 12.58
C SER A 129 -7.26 7.55 13.88
N GLU A 130 -7.54 8.75 14.38
CA GLU A 130 -8.35 8.97 15.57
C GLU A 130 -9.82 8.61 15.36
N SER A 131 -10.39 8.89 14.17
CA SER A 131 -11.80 8.62 13.85
C SER A 131 -12.16 7.13 13.84
N ILE A 132 -11.18 6.27 13.61
CA ILE A 132 -11.38 4.80 13.60
C ILE A 132 -10.95 4.13 14.90
N ARG A 133 -10.53 4.92 15.91
CA ARG A 133 -10.07 4.40 17.20
C ARG A 133 -11.13 3.51 17.84
N SER A 134 -10.73 2.30 18.22
CA SER A 134 -11.57 1.29 18.87
C SER A 134 -12.81 0.83 18.06
N HIS A 135 -12.89 1.17 16.77
CA HIS A 135 -13.95 0.76 15.86
C HIS A 135 -13.51 -0.40 14.96
N LYS A 136 -14.45 -1.29 14.64
CA LYS A 136 -14.29 -2.32 13.62
C LYS A 136 -14.59 -1.77 12.23
N ILE A 137 -14.14 -2.49 11.19
CA ILE A 137 -14.51 -2.18 9.81
C ILE A 137 -16.04 -2.26 9.63
N SER A 138 -16.70 -3.25 10.24
CA SER A 138 -18.16 -3.47 10.11
C SER A 138 -19.03 -2.52 10.93
N ASP A 139 -18.46 -1.76 11.88
CA ASP A 139 -19.25 -0.85 12.72
C ASP A 139 -20.00 0.18 11.87
N SER A 140 -21.18 0.56 12.34
CA SER A 140 -21.98 1.61 11.68
C SER A 140 -21.23 2.95 11.69
N CYS A 141 -21.32 3.68 10.59
CA CYS A 141 -20.69 4.99 10.43
C CYS A 141 -21.58 5.89 9.56
N HIS A 142 -21.33 7.20 9.61
CA HIS A 142 -21.98 8.14 8.72
C HIS A 142 -21.55 7.89 7.27
N LEU A 143 -22.50 7.77 6.36
CA LEU A 143 -22.28 7.57 4.93
C LEU A 143 -22.87 8.73 4.14
N SER A 144 -22.07 9.74 3.86
CA SER A 144 -22.50 10.83 2.96
C SER A 144 -22.62 10.34 1.51
N PRO A 145 -23.34 11.08 0.65
CA PRO A 145 -23.39 10.80 -0.79
C PRO A 145 -21.98 10.75 -1.41
N THR A 146 -21.06 11.61 -0.98
CA THR A 146 -19.67 11.61 -1.42
C THR A 146 -18.99 10.29 -1.10
N ILE A 147 -19.08 9.82 0.14
CA ILE A 147 -18.49 8.53 0.56
C ILE A 147 -19.03 7.38 -0.29
N SER A 148 -20.35 7.35 -0.52
CA SER A 148 -20.98 6.33 -1.35
C SER A 148 -20.48 6.36 -2.79
N ALA A 149 -20.29 7.54 -3.37
CA ALA A 149 -19.72 7.71 -4.71
C ALA A 149 -18.27 7.25 -4.79
N LEU A 150 -17.43 7.56 -3.79
CA LEU A 150 -16.04 7.12 -3.72
C LEU A 150 -15.92 5.60 -3.63
N VAL A 151 -16.76 4.94 -2.84
CA VAL A 151 -16.83 3.48 -2.76
C VAL A 151 -17.21 2.87 -4.11
N SER A 152 -18.24 3.41 -4.77
CA SER A 152 -18.69 2.96 -6.09
C SER A 152 -17.62 3.14 -7.16
N LEU A 153 -16.88 4.25 -7.14
CA LEU A 153 -15.75 4.50 -8.02
C LEU A 153 -14.67 3.41 -7.86
N LEU A 154 -14.25 3.10 -6.63
CA LEU A 154 -13.25 2.06 -6.36
C LEU A 154 -13.73 0.66 -6.76
N GLN A 155 -15.04 0.38 -6.62
CA GLN A 155 -15.64 -0.86 -7.12
C GLN A 155 -15.58 -0.94 -8.65
N THR A 156 -15.84 0.15 -9.36
CA THR A 156 -15.71 0.22 -10.82
C THR A 156 -14.28 -0.03 -11.26
N LEU A 157 -13.29 0.58 -10.59
CA LEU A 157 -11.87 0.31 -10.86
C LEU A 157 -11.50 -1.17 -10.62
N SER A 158 -12.09 -1.79 -9.61
CA SER A 158 -11.90 -3.23 -9.36
C SER A 158 -12.52 -4.10 -10.46
N GLN A 159 -13.66 -3.70 -11.04
CA GLN A 159 -14.27 -4.37 -12.19
C GLN A 159 -13.39 -4.25 -13.44
N PHE A 160 -12.72 -3.11 -13.65
CA PHE A 160 -11.76 -2.99 -14.76
C PHE A 160 -10.62 -4.01 -14.70
N VAL A 161 -10.22 -4.46 -13.50
CA VAL A 161 -9.24 -5.55 -13.36
C VAL A 161 -9.81 -6.86 -13.89
N ASP A 162 -11.09 -7.14 -13.65
CA ASP A 162 -11.74 -8.36 -14.15
C ASP A 162 -11.94 -8.34 -15.68
N GLU A 163 -12.15 -7.16 -16.25
CA GLU A 163 -12.28 -6.95 -17.70
C GLU A 163 -10.95 -7.01 -18.44
N ILE A 164 -9.82 -6.80 -17.75
CA ILE A 164 -8.49 -6.75 -18.34
C ILE A 164 -7.62 -7.83 -17.69
N PRO A 165 -7.72 -9.08 -18.15
CA PRO A 165 -6.96 -10.17 -17.57
C PRO A 165 -5.44 -9.99 -17.81
N PRO A 166 -4.59 -10.58 -16.95
CA PRO A 166 -3.14 -10.49 -17.11
C PRO A 166 -2.71 -11.17 -18.42
N ALA A 167 -1.79 -10.52 -19.15
CA ALA A 167 -1.20 -11.09 -20.36
C ALA A 167 -0.30 -12.28 -20.01
N ALA A 168 -0.25 -13.27 -20.91
CA ALA A 168 0.73 -14.34 -20.81
C ALA A 168 2.13 -13.77 -21.01
N GLN A 169 2.99 -13.89 -19.98
CA GLN A 169 4.38 -13.42 -20.04
C GLN A 169 5.29 -14.33 -19.21
N SER A 170 6.58 -14.34 -19.55
CA SER A 170 7.61 -15.10 -18.82
C SER A 170 8.16 -14.34 -17.60
N SER A 171 7.98 -13.04 -17.55
CA SER A 171 8.44 -12.20 -16.44
C SER A 171 7.66 -12.49 -15.15
N ARG A 172 8.37 -12.59 -14.03
CA ARG A 172 7.77 -12.79 -12.71
C ARG A 172 7.02 -11.56 -12.21
N TYR A 173 7.46 -10.36 -12.59
CA TYR A 173 6.91 -9.08 -12.14
C TYR A 173 6.53 -8.21 -13.33
N GLY A 174 5.67 -7.24 -13.08
CA GLY A 174 5.36 -6.19 -14.02
C GLY A 174 4.52 -6.64 -15.21
N ASN A 175 3.32 -7.20 -14.99
CA ASN A 175 2.44 -7.59 -16.11
C ASN A 175 1.97 -6.39 -16.92
N HIS A 176 2.22 -6.42 -18.22
CA HIS A 176 1.95 -5.30 -19.14
C HIS A 176 0.46 -4.91 -19.24
N SER A 177 -0.49 -5.82 -18.94
CA SER A 177 -1.92 -5.50 -18.89
C SER A 177 -2.26 -4.44 -17.85
N TYR A 178 -1.40 -4.22 -16.85
CA TYR A 178 -1.54 -3.12 -15.90
C TYR A 178 -1.57 -1.75 -16.61
N ARG A 179 -0.79 -1.57 -17.68
CA ARG A 179 -0.79 -0.31 -18.45
C ARG A 179 -2.15 -0.04 -19.08
N THR A 180 -2.78 -1.08 -19.64
CA THR A 180 -4.12 -0.98 -20.20
C THR A 180 -5.16 -0.62 -19.13
N TRP A 181 -5.06 -1.26 -17.96
CA TRP A 181 -5.90 -0.92 -16.81
C TRP A 181 -5.68 0.52 -16.37
N HIS A 182 -4.43 0.96 -16.24
CA HIS A 182 -4.07 2.32 -15.81
C HIS A 182 -4.56 3.37 -16.82
N SER A 183 -4.33 3.15 -18.12
CA SER A 183 -4.85 4.04 -19.19
C SER A 183 -6.37 4.16 -19.13
N LYS A 184 -7.09 3.04 -18.97
CA LYS A 184 -8.56 3.05 -18.82
C LYS A 184 -9.00 3.84 -17.59
N MET A 185 -8.31 3.73 -16.47
CA MET A 185 -8.58 4.52 -15.26
C MET A 185 -8.37 6.01 -15.53
N VAL A 186 -7.26 6.41 -16.17
CA VAL A 186 -6.95 7.80 -16.50
C VAL A 186 -7.98 8.39 -17.46
N GLU A 187 -8.37 7.67 -18.50
CA GLU A 187 -9.38 8.09 -19.47
C GLU A 187 -10.76 8.37 -18.82
N ASN A 188 -11.09 7.65 -17.76
CA ASN A 188 -12.36 7.81 -17.04
C ASN A 188 -12.25 8.74 -15.81
N ALA A 189 -11.06 9.22 -15.44
CA ALA A 189 -10.84 9.95 -14.19
C ALA A 189 -11.70 11.20 -14.07
N GLU A 190 -11.81 12.01 -15.12
CA GLU A 190 -12.66 13.20 -15.11
C GLU A 190 -14.14 12.85 -14.92
N SER A 191 -14.64 11.85 -15.65
CA SER A 191 -16.01 11.37 -15.52
C SER A 191 -16.32 10.91 -14.10
N PHE A 192 -15.38 10.21 -13.44
CA PHE A 192 -15.52 9.80 -12.05
C PHE A 192 -15.61 10.99 -11.10
N MET A 193 -14.76 11.99 -11.26
CA MET A 193 -14.80 13.19 -10.41
C MET A 193 -16.11 13.97 -10.57
N LEU A 194 -16.59 14.11 -11.80
CA LEU A 194 -17.82 14.84 -12.12
C LEU A 194 -19.09 14.19 -11.56
N GLN A 195 -19.05 12.92 -11.14
CA GLN A 195 -20.19 12.24 -10.52
C GLN A 195 -20.52 12.76 -9.12
N PHE A 196 -19.55 13.28 -8.40
CA PHE A 196 -19.73 13.74 -7.02
C PHE A 196 -19.36 15.22 -6.82
N LEU A 197 -18.74 15.87 -7.80
CA LEU A 197 -18.42 17.29 -7.73
C LEU A 197 -19.65 18.16 -8.03
N PRO A 198 -20.02 19.11 -7.14
CA PRO A 198 -20.98 20.15 -7.44
C PRO A 198 -20.56 20.97 -8.68
N GLN A 199 -21.54 21.60 -9.34
CA GLN A 199 -21.33 22.32 -10.59
C GLN A 199 -20.29 23.44 -10.48
N ASP A 200 -20.29 24.16 -9.37
CA ASP A 200 -19.35 25.26 -9.07
C ASP A 200 -17.94 24.79 -8.70
N MET A 201 -17.77 23.50 -8.38
CA MET A 201 -16.48 22.88 -8.05
C MET A 201 -15.87 22.08 -9.20
N ARG A 202 -16.49 21.99 -10.36
CA ARG A 202 -16.01 21.18 -11.49
C ARG A 202 -14.63 21.58 -11.97
N CYS A 203 -14.25 22.86 -11.83
CA CYS A 203 -12.89 23.31 -12.12
C CYS A 203 -11.81 22.66 -11.23
N ALA A 204 -12.17 22.08 -10.09
CA ALA A 204 -11.23 21.38 -9.21
C ALA A 204 -10.71 20.06 -9.82
N THR A 205 -11.36 19.52 -10.86
CA THR A 205 -10.85 18.33 -11.58
C THR A 205 -9.39 18.52 -12.02
N LEU A 206 -9.02 19.73 -12.43
CA LEU A 206 -7.67 20.09 -12.84
C LEU A 206 -6.62 19.76 -11.76
N GLU A 207 -6.95 19.95 -10.49
CA GLU A 207 -6.05 19.68 -9.38
C GLU A 207 -6.20 18.29 -8.75
N ILE A 208 -7.43 17.75 -8.65
CA ILE A 208 -7.65 16.50 -7.92
C ILE A 208 -7.32 15.25 -8.75
N ILE A 209 -7.46 15.31 -10.09
CA ILE A 209 -7.17 14.16 -10.97
C ILE A 209 -5.71 13.70 -10.88
N PRO A 210 -4.68 14.58 -10.90
CA PRO A 210 -3.31 14.12 -10.77
C PRO A 210 -3.01 13.34 -9.49
N TYR A 211 -3.54 13.75 -8.34
CA TYR A 211 -3.41 12.98 -7.10
C TYR A 211 -4.11 11.62 -7.19
N PHE A 212 -5.30 11.59 -7.78
CA PHE A 212 -6.05 10.35 -7.97
C PHE A 212 -5.32 9.39 -8.90
N THR A 213 -4.87 9.83 -10.05
CA THR A 213 -4.19 8.95 -11.02
C THR A 213 -2.86 8.40 -10.50
N ASP A 214 -2.11 9.21 -9.73
CA ASP A 214 -0.88 8.78 -9.09
C ASP A 214 -1.10 7.86 -7.87
N SER A 215 -2.36 7.64 -7.43
CA SER A 215 -2.67 6.83 -6.24
C SER A 215 -2.58 5.32 -6.46
N PHE A 216 -2.51 4.85 -7.72
CA PHE A 216 -2.65 3.42 -8.02
C PHE A 216 -1.36 2.79 -8.53
N GLY A 217 -0.26 3.51 -8.59
CA GLY A 217 1.05 3.04 -9.05
C GLY A 217 1.53 3.77 -10.31
N ASN A 218 2.67 3.34 -10.84
CA ASN A 218 3.28 3.94 -12.02
C ASN A 218 3.17 3.00 -13.22
N GLU A 219 2.56 3.47 -14.33
CA GLU A 219 2.34 2.66 -15.53
C GLU A 219 3.63 2.24 -16.24
N SER A 220 4.65 3.10 -16.24
CA SER A 220 5.91 2.82 -16.93
C SER A 220 6.72 1.76 -16.20
N ARG A 221 6.84 1.90 -14.86
CA ARG A 221 7.60 0.98 -14.00
C ARG A 221 6.79 -0.25 -13.57
N ILE A 222 5.46 -0.19 -13.66
CA ILE A 222 4.53 -1.23 -13.18
C ILE A 222 4.82 -1.53 -11.71
N ASP A 223 4.92 -0.49 -10.90
CA ASP A 223 5.24 -0.54 -9.48
C ASP A 223 4.20 0.21 -8.63
N TYR A 224 4.18 -0.11 -7.35
CA TYR A 224 3.36 0.56 -6.34
C TYR A 224 4.08 0.57 -4.99
N GLY A 225 3.83 1.60 -4.18
CA GLY A 225 4.40 1.71 -2.84
C GLY A 225 3.83 2.89 -2.05
N THR A 226 4.43 3.16 -0.90
CA THR A 226 3.96 4.15 0.09
C THR A 226 3.82 5.58 -0.47
N GLY A 227 4.53 5.93 -1.53
CA GLY A 227 4.36 7.21 -2.22
C GLY A 227 3.01 7.32 -2.92
N HIS A 228 2.58 6.28 -3.62
CA HIS A 228 1.27 6.21 -4.26
C HIS A 228 0.14 6.15 -3.24
N GLU A 229 0.32 5.39 -2.15
CA GLU A 229 -0.61 5.40 -1.00
C GLU A 229 -0.74 6.81 -0.39
N THR A 230 0.37 7.54 -0.28
CA THR A 230 0.38 8.94 0.20
C THR A 230 -0.38 9.86 -0.76
N ASN A 231 -0.29 9.64 -2.08
CA ASN A 231 -1.10 10.38 -3.07
C ASN A 231 -2.59 10.08 -2.94
N PHE A 232 -2.99 8.84 -2.59
CA PHE A 232 -4.39 8.54 -2.25
C PHE A 232 -4.86 9.33 -1.02
N ALA A 233 -4.05 9.38 0.04
CA ALA A 233 -4.35 10.21 1.19
C ALA A 233 -4.40 11.71 0.84
N ALA A 234 -3.52 12.18 -0.06
CA ALA A 234 -3.53 13.56 -0.55
C ALA A 234 -4.78 13.87 -1.38
N TRP A 235 -5.23 12.94 -2.22
CA TRP A 235 -6.50 13.07 -2.94
C TRP A 235 -7.68 13.22 -1.98
N LEU A 236 -7.78 12.36 -0.95
CA LEU A 236 -8.82 12.48 0.09
C LEU A 236 -8.71 13.80 0.86
N TYR A 237 -7.49 14.26 1.15
CA TYR A 237 -7.25 15.56 1.76
C TYR A 237 -7.74 16.71 0.88
N CYS A 238 -7.50 16.65 -0.44
CA CYS A 238 -8.02 17.64 -1.39
C CYS A 238 -9.56 17.69 -1.35
N LEU A 239 -10.24 16.54 -1.29
CA LEU A 239 -11.70 16.47 -1.15
C LEU A 239 -12.18 17.07 0.18
N ALA A 240 -11.43 16.87 1.27
CA ALA A 240 -11.71 17.52 2.55
C ALA A 240 -11.48 19.05 2.49
N ARG A 241 -10.45 19.51 1.79
CA ARG A 241 -10.20 20.95 1.51
C ARG A 241 -11.33 21.62 0.75
N LEU A 242 -11.98 20.88 -0.15
CA LEU A 242 -13.16 21.31 -0.89
C LEU A 242 -14.47 21.20 -0.07
N GLY A 243 -14.41 20.66 1.15
CA GLY A 243 -15.59 20.46 2.00
C GLY A 243 -16.51 19.32 1.56
N LEU A 244 -16.05 18.48 0.63
CA LEU A 244 -16.78 17.30 0.14
C LEU A 244 -16.70 16.12 1.11
N ILE A 245 -15.60 16.01 1.82
CA ILE A 245 -15.40 15.10 2.97
C ILE A 245 -15.34 15.96 4.22
N LYS A 246 -16.21 15.66 5.19
CA LYS A 246 -16.27 16.36 6.47
C LYS A 246 -15.76 15.47 7.62
N GLU A 247 -15.54 16.05 8.80
CA GLU A 247 -15.05 15.29 9.96
C GLU A 247 -15.99 14.12 10.33
N GLU A 248 -17.30 14.27 10.14
CA GLU A 248 -18.31 13.23 10.34
C GLU A 248 -18.15 12.01 9.41
N ASP A 249 -17.48 12.20 8.27
CA ASP A 249 -17.21 11.16 7.28
C ASP A 249 -15.92 10.37 7.58
N TYR A 250 -15.02 10.86 8.44
CA TYR A 250 -13.66 10.32 8.59
C TYR A 250 -13.64 8.83 8.96
N GLN A 251 -14.55 8.39 9.82
CA GLN A 251 -14.69 6.96 10.14
C GLN A 251 -15.01 6.15 8.88
N ALA A 252 -15.94 6.65 8.04
CA ALA A 252 -16.32 5.99 6.78
C ALA A 252 -15.21 6.09 5.71
N VAL A 253 -14.44 7.18 5.68
CA VAL A 253 -13.25 7.28 4.83
C VAL A 253 -12.30 6.11 5.11
N VAL A 254 -12.03 5.79 6.39
CA VAL A 254 -11.15 4.67 6.73
C VAL A 254 -11.84 3.33 6.53
N SER A 255 -13.04 3.13 7.13
CA SER A 255 -13.68 1.81 7.20
C SER A 255 -14.39 1.39 5.91
N ARG A 256 -14.61 2.30 4.96
CA ARG A 256 -15.28 2.01 3.68
C ARG A 256 -14.39 2.35 2.49
N VAL A 257 -13.98 3.61 2.35
CA VAL A 257 -13.22 4.06 1.18
C VAL A 257 -11.81 3.46 1.19
N PHE A 258 -11.05 3.63 2.28
CA PHE A 258 -9.67 3.15 2.36
C PHE A 258 -9.59 1.61 2.34
N VAL A 259 -10.56 0.91 2.96
CA VAL A 259 -10.66 -0.55 2.87
C VAL A 259 -10.85 -1.00 1.41
N LYS A 260 -11.74 -0.36 0.65
CA LYS A 260 -11.94 -0.67 -0.77
C LYS A 260 -10.73 -0.34 -1.63
N TYR A 261 -10.04 0.76 -1.32
CA TYR A 261 -8.77 1.08 -1.95
C TYR A 261 -7.71 0.00 -1.69
N LEU A 262 -7.56 -0.44 -0.44
CA LEU A 262 -6.62 -1.51 -0.06
C LEU A 262 -6.95 -2.84 -0.78
N ASP A 263 -8.24 -3.21 -0.85
CA ASP A 263 -8.70 -4.39 -1.58
C ASP A 263 -8.33 -4.30 -3.07
N LEU A 264 -8.57 -3.15 -3.69
CA LEU A 264 -8.21 -2.89 -5.09
C LEU A 264 -6.70 -3.00 -5.30
N MET A 265 -5.90 -2.37 -4.43
CA MET A 265 -4.45 -2.41 -4.55
C MET A 265 -3.89 -3.83 -4.40
N ARG A 266 -4.39 -4.61 -3.47
CA ARG A 266 -4.04 -6.03 -3.33
C ARG A 266 -4.41 -6.85 -4.57
N LYS A 267 -5.59 -6.56 -5.16
CA LYS A 267 -6.01 -7.18 -6.42
C LYS A 267 -5.04 -6.86 -7.56
N LEU A 268 -4.69 -5.57 -7.73
CA LEU A 268 -3.71 -5.12 -8.73
C LEU A 268 -2.33 -5.76 -8.52
N GLN A 269 -1.84 -5.80 -7.28
CA GLN A 269 -0.57 -6.43 -6.91
C GLN A 269 -0.53 -7.92 -7.27
N LEU A 270 -1.61 -8.65 -7.01
CA LEU A 270 -1.66 -10.08 -7.26
C LEU A 270 -1.91 -10.41 -8.74
N VAL A 271 -2.81 -9.68 -9.42
CA VAL A 271 -3.19 -9.94 -10.81
C VAL A 271 -2.09 -9.49 -11.77
N TYR A 272 -1.54 -8.30 -11.56
CA TYR A 272 -0.52 -7.74 -12.45
C TYR A 272 0.90 -7.85 -11.93
N CYS A 273 1.11 -8.49 -10.78
CA CYS A 273 2.44 -8.69 -10.19
C CYS A 273 3.23 -7.39 -10.08
N LEU A 274 2.63 -6.34 -9.50
CA LEU A 274 3.29 -5.04 -9.36
C LEU A 274 4.58 -5.16 -8.54
N GLU A 275 5.63 -4.42 -8.95
CA GLU A 275 6.86 -4.34 -8.17
C GLU A 275 6.70 -3.41 -6.97
N PRO A 276 7.36 -3.68 -5.83
CA PRO A 276 7.40 -2.75 -4.72
C PRO A 276 8.22 -1.50 -5.09
N ALA A 277 7.59 -0.30 -5.06
CA ALA A 277 8.27 0.96 -5.33
C ALA A 277 9.03 1.44 -4.09
N GLY A 278 10.37 1.49 -4.18
CA GLY A 278 11.22 2.02 -3.11
C GLY A 278 11.20 1.19 -1.81
N SER A 279 10.99 -0.11 -1.94
CA SER A 279 11.00 -1.04 -0.80
C SER A 279 12.32 -1.02 -0.05
N HIS A 280 12.26 -1.00 1.29
CA HIS A 280 13.41 -1.20 2.18
C HIS A 280 13.71 -2.70 2.38
N GLY A 281 13.12 -3.57 1.55
CA GLY A 281 13.19 -5.01 1.71
C GLY A 281 12.60 -5.45 3.05
N VAL A 282 13.23 -6.44 3.69
CA VAL A 282 12.79 -6.99 4.99
C VAL A 282 12.83 -5.98 6.14
N TRP A 283 13.56 -4.87 5.99
CA TRP A 283 13.66 -3.81 7.00
C TRP A 283 12.56 -2.76 6.90
N GLY A 284 11.69 -2.82 5.90
CA GLY A 284 10.48 -1.99 5.80
C GLY A 284 9.36 -2.53 6.69
N LEU A 285 8.38 -1.68 6.98
CA LEU A 285 7.15 -2.10 7.67
C LEU A 285 6.39 -3.12 6.81
N ASP A 286 6.23 -2.81 5.54
CA ASP A 286 5.66 -3.63 4.49
C ASP A 286 6.27 -3.25 3.14
N ASP A 287 6.09 -4.08 2.12
CA ASP A 287 6.65 -3.82 0.78
C ASP A 287 5.87 -2.73 0.02
N TYR A 288 4.58 -2.55 0.33
CA TYR A 288 3.67 -1.71 -0.44
C TYR A 288 2.96 -0.63 0.37
N HIS A 289 2.56 -0.93 1.62
CA HIS A 289 1.63 -0.11 2.39
C HIS A 289 2.21 0.37 3.73
N PHE A 290 1.71 1.50 4.20
CA PHE A 290 2.02 2.03 5.53
C PHE A 290 0.75 2.40 6.31
N LEU A 291 -0.17 3.12 5.67
CA LEU A 291 -1.35 3.69 6.31
C LEU A 291 -2.32 2.66 6.91
N PRO A 292 -2.55 1.46 6.32
CA PRO A 292 -3.45 0.49 6.94
C PRO A 292 -2.91 -0.05 8.27
N PHE A 293 -1.59 -0.03 8.50
CA PHE A 293 -1.02 -0.33 9.81
C PHE A 293 -1.25 0.80 10.82
N VAL A 294 -1.19 2.06 10.39
CA VAL A 294 -1.53 3.22 11.21
C VAL A 294 -2.99 3.15 11.65
N PHE A 295 -3.91 3.02 10.69
CA PHE A 295 -5.35 2.97 10.99
C PHE A 295 -5.73 1.71 11.77
N GLY A 296 -5.18 0.55 11.38
CA GLY A 296 -5.43 -0.72 12.04
C GLY A 296 -4.90 -0.79 13.47
N SER A 297 -3.77 -0.15 13.75
CA SER A 297 -3.30 -0.02 15.15
C SER A 297 -4.22 0.86 16.00
N SER A 298 -4.81 1.91 15.41
CA SER A 298 -5.80 2.76 16.07
C SER A 298 -7.09 2.01 16.39
N GLN A 299 -7.59 1.19 15.46
CA GLN A 299 -8.75 0.32 15.68
C GLN A 299 -8.59 -0.59 16.92
N LEU A 300 -7.37 -1.02 17.20
CA LEU A 300 -7.06 -1.95 18.28
C LEU A 300 -6.68 -1.27 19.61
N ILE A 301 -6.61 0.07 19.65
CA ILE A 301 -6.39 0.80 20.90
C ILE A 301 -7.54 0.45 21.87
N ASP A 302 -7.17 0.19 23.13
CA ASP A 302 -8.09 -0.20 24.21
C ASP A 302 -8.83 -1.54 23.99
N HIS A 303 -8.45 -2.32 22.96
CA HIS A 303 -9.05 -3.64 22.76
C HIS A 303 -8.75 -4.55 23.95
N LYS A 304 -9.82 -5.12 24.54
CA LYS A 304 -9.76 -5.86 25.81
C LYS A 304 -8.82 -7.06 25.78
N TYR A 305 -8.82 -7.82 24.69
CA TYR A 305 -8.13 -9.12 24.60
C TYR A 305 -6.95 -9.12 23.62
N MET A 306 -7.08 -8.44 22.47
CA MET A 306 -6.03 -8.43 21.45
C MET A 306 -4.94 -7.41 21.79
N LYS A 307 -3.73 -7.89 21.99
CA LYS A 307 -2.51 -7.11 22.18
C LYS A 307 -1.64 -7.19 20.91
N PRO A 308 -0.61 -6.35 20.74
CA PRO A 308 0.26 -6.43 19.57
C PRO A 308 0.80 -7.84 19.31
N LYS A 309 1.15 -8.60 20.34
CA LYS A 309 1.61 -9.99 20.22
C LYS A 309 0.57 -10.95 19.61
N SER A 310 -0.71 -10.58 19.61
CA SER A 310 -1.80 -11.42 19.06
C SER A 310 -1.68 -11.66 17.55
N ILE A 311 -0.85 -10.90 16.82
CA ILE A 311 -0.58 -11.11 15.39
C ILE A 311 0.11 -12.45 15.07
N HIS A 312 0.64 -13.14 16.07
CA HIS A 312 1.24 -14.46 15.92
C HIS A 312 0.24 -15.62 16.09
N ASN A 313 -0.99 -15.32 16.53
CA ASN A 313 -2.04 -16.30 16.69
C ASN A 313 -2.88 -16.41 15.40
N GLU A 314 -2.84 -17.58 14.74
CA GLU A 314 -3.53 -17.79 13.47
C GLU A 314 -5.06 -17.73 13.64
N ASP A 315 -5.63 -18.29 14.73
CA ASP A 315 -7.07 -18.25 15.00
C ASP A 315 -7.59 -16.80 15.11
N ILE A 316 -6.76 -15.89 15.69
CA ILE A 316 -7.09 -14.47 15.77
C ILE A 316 -7.04 -13.83 14.37
N LEU A 317 -6.04 -14.16 13.57
CA LEU A 317 -5.95 -13.63 12.21
C LEU A 317 -7.12 -14.12 11.35
N GLU A 318 -7.43 -15.41 11.39
CA GLU A 318 -8.55 -15.97 10.64
C GLU A 318 -9.91 -15.37 11.05
N SER A 319 -10.12 -15.20 12.36
CA SER A 319 -11.41 -14.71 12.89
C SER A 319 -11.60 -13.19 12.73
N PHE A 320 -10.52 -12.40 12.76
CA PHE A 320 -10.62 -10.94 12.92
C PHE A 320 -9.92 -10.12 11.83
N ALA A 321 -9.22 -10.71 10.86
CA ALA A 321 -8.57 -9.97 9.79
C ALA A 321 -9.55 -9.13 8.95
N ASN A 322 -10.81 -9.56 8.82
CA ASN A 322 -11.84 -8.80 8.11
C ASN A 322 -12.37 -7.58 8.87
N GLU A 323 -12.09 -7.51 10.19
CA GLU A 323 -12.59 -6.45 11.07
C GLU A 323 -11.53 -5.40 11.42
N TYR A 324 -10.25 -5.74 11.31
CA TYR A 324 -9.14 -4.89 11.74
C TYR A 324 -8.05 -4.81 10.68
N LEU A 325 -7.79 -3.63 10.16
CA LEU A 325 -6.82 -3.38 9.09
C LEU A 325 -5.41 -3.91 9.41
N TYR A 326 -4.93 -3.75 10.63
CA TYR A 326 -3.62 -4.26 11.02
C TYR A 326 -3.54 -5.79 10.88
N LEU A 327 -4.55 -6.50 11.38
CA LEU A 327 -4.63 -7.96 11.29
C LEU A 327 -4.81 -8.40 9.83
N SER A 328 -5.61 -7.67 9.05
CA SER A 328 -5.77 -7.87 7.61
C SER A 328 -4.42 -7.79 6.87
N CYS A 329 -3.59 -6.80 7.21
CA CYS A 329 -2.27 -6.65 6.59
C CYS A 329 -1.33 -7.78 7.00
N VAL A 330 -1.27 -8.15 8.28
CA VAL A 330 -0.44 -9.27 8.73
C VAL A 330 -0.88 -10.58 8.07
N SER A 331 -2.18 -10.85 7.99
CA SER A 331 -2.73 -12.03 7.30
C SER A 331 -2.32 -12.04 5.82
N PHE A 332 -2.41 -10.88 5.14
CA PHE A 332 -2.00 -10.76 3.74
C PHE A 332 -0.48 -10.99 3.56
N VAL A 333 0.36 -10.40 4.41
CA VAL A 333 1.82 -10.62 4.40
C VAL A 333 2.16 -12.10 4.56
N LYS A 334 1.55 -12.79 5.53
CA LYS A 334 1.76 -14.23 5.73
C LYS A 334 1.27 -15.08 4.55
N LYS A 335 0.25 -14.63 3.83
CA LYS A 335 -0.25 -15.32 2.63
C LYS A 335 0.71 -15.19 1.45
N VAL A 336 1.35 -14.03 1.27
CA VAL A 336 2.18 -13.76 0.08
C VAL A 336 3.67 -14.03 0.30
N LYS A 337 4.18 -13.92 1.53
CA LYS A 337 5.58 -14.20 1.88
C LYS A 337 5.70 -15.62 2.45
N LYS A 338 6.79 -16.31 2.09
CA LYS A 338 7.09 -17.66 2.55
C LYS A 338 8.22 -17.63 3.59
N GLY A 339 8.19 -18.60 4.50
CA GLY A 339 9.21 -18.75 5.54
C GLY A 339 8.77 -18.20 6.91
N PRO A 340 9.66 -18.19 7.91
CA PRO A 340 9.38 -17.69 9.24
C PRO A 340 9.04 -16.19 9.24
N PHE A 341 7.97 -15.82 9.96
CA PHE A 341 7.51 -14.42 10.04
C PHE A 341 8.60 -13.44 10.51
N SER A 342 9.42 -13.86 11.47
CA SER A 342 10.55 -13.08 11.99
C SER A 342 11.66 -12.82 10.96
N GLU A 343 11.79 -13.66 9.93
CA GLU A 343 12.82 -13.52 8.90
C GLU A 343 12.33 -12.62 7.74
N HIS A 344 11.09 -12.79 7.30
CA HIS A 344 10.57 -12.02 6.16
C HIS A 344 9.90 -10.70 6.56
N SER A 345 9.58 -10.48 7.84
CA SER A 345 8.94 -9.28 8.37
C SER A 345 9.43 -8.92 9.77
N PRO A 346 10.77 -8.74 9.96
CA PRO A 346 11.38 -8.52 11.28
C PRO A 346 10.81 -7.26 11.97
N MET A 347 10.51 -6.19 11.23
CA MET A 347 9.94 -4.97 11.82
C MET A 347 8.54 -5.19 12.40
N LEU A 348 7.66 -5.91 11.70
CA LEU A 348 6.33 -6.27 12.25
C LEU A 348 6.47 -7.20 13.46
N ASN A 349 7.44 -8.12 13.41
CA ASN A 349 7.75 -9.00 14.51
C ASN A 349 8.20 -8.20 15.76
N ASP A 350 9.11 -7.24 15.61
CA ASP A 350 9.59 -6.38 16.68
C ASP A 350 8.47 -5.49 17.25
N ILE A 351 7.64 -4.91 16.40
CA ILE A 351 6.46 -4.12 16.81
C ILE A 351 5.51 -4.96 17.64
N SER A 352 5.38 -6.27 17.37
CA SER A 352 4.52 -7.16 18.16
C SER A 352 4.93 -7.29 19.62
N GLY A 353 6.19 -7.00 19.95
CA GLY A 353 6.73 -6.93 21.30
C GLY A 353 6.34 -5.67 22.08
N VAL A 354 5.75 -4.66 21.42
CA VAL A 354 5.33 -3.40 22.10
C VAL A 354 4.15 -3.69 23.02
N PRO A 355 4.12 -3.10 24.25
CA PRO A 355 3.15 -3.48 25.29
C PRO A 355 1.68 -3.28 24.94
N ASN A 356 1.34 -2.29 24.14
CA ASN A 356 -0.04 -1.94 23.80
C ASN A 356 -0.16 -1.20 22.47
N TRP A 357 -1.36 -1.22 21.89
CA TRP A 357 -1.66 -0.62 20.60
C TRP A 357 -1.55 0.90 20.57
N ASN A 358 -1.76 1.59 21.69
CA ASN A 358 -1.57 3.04 21.74
C ASN A 358 -0.10 3.41 21.48
N LYS A 359 0.85 2.66 22.07
CA LYS A 359 2.28 2.86 21.78
C LYS A 359 2.64 2.49 20.34
N VAL A 360 2.04 1.42 19.80
CA VAL A 360 2.22 1.04 18.38
C VAL A 360 1.73 2.15 17.47
N ASN A 361 0.50 2.63 17.65
CA ASN A 361 -0.09 3.69 16.82
C ASN A 361 0.73 4.98 16.87
N THR A 362 1.10 5.42 18.09
CA THR A 362 1.98 6.58 18.31
C THR A 362 3.33 6.42 17.59
N GLY A 363 3.93 5.24 17.67
CA GLY A 363 5.18 4.92 16.97
C GLY A 363 5.03 4.96 15.46
N LEU A 364 3.97 4.36 14.93
CA LEU A 364 3.69 4.33 13.49
C LEU A 364 3.40 5.72 12.91
N LEU A 365 2.71 6.60 13.63
CA LEU A 365 2.50 7.99 13.20
C LEU A 365 3.83 8.77 13.11
N LYS A 366 4.73 8.57 14.07
CA LYS A 366 6.08 9.14 14.00
C LYS A 366 6.89 8.56 12.83
N MET A 367 6.81 7.24 12.64
CA MET A 367 7.48 6.57 11.53
C MET A 367 6.93 7.02 10.18
N TYR A 368 5.62 7.21 10.02
CA TYR A 368 5.03 7.75 8.79
C TYR A 368 5.63 9.11 8.44
N LYS A 369 5.72 10.01 9.42
CA LYS A 369 6.38 11.31 9.22
C LYS A 369 7.85 11.15 8.79
N ALA A 370 8.61 10.25 9.41
CA ALA A 370 10.05 10.12 9.20
C ALA A 370 10.41 9.26 7.99
N GLU A 371 9.72 8.12 7.79
CA GLU A 371 10.10 7.10 6.80
C GLU A 371 9.28 7.21 5.50
N VAL A 372 8.17 7.92 5.48
CA VAL A 372 7.38 8.20 4.29
C VAL A 372 7.49 9.65 3.90
N LEU A 373 6.93 10.56 4.72
CA LEU A 373 6.96 12.01 4.42
C LEU A 373 8.36 12.64 4.55
N GLY A 374 9.28 12.01 5.27
CA GLY A 374 10.67 12.45 5.48
C GLY A 374 11.67 11.90 4.48
N LYS A 375 11.24 11.22 3.41
CA LYS A 375 12.14 10.61 2.42
C LYS A 375 12.00 11.27 1.05
N VAL A 376 13.10 11.87 0.55
CA VAL A 376 13.12 12.47 -0.79
C VAL A 376 12.73 11.48 -1.89
N PRO A 377 13.19 10.22 -1.92
CA PRO A 377 12.79 9.26 -2.95
C PRO A 377 11.27 9.03 -3.05
N ILE A 378 10.54 9.26 -1.95
CA ILE A 378 9.08 9.17 -1.90
C ILE A 378 8.47 10.53 -2.26
N MET A 379 8.82 11.56 -1.53
CA MET A 379 8.19 12.88 -1.61
C MET A 379 8.57 13.70 -2.85
N GLN A 380 9.61 13.35 -3.59
CA GLN A 380 9.90 13.94 -4.90
C GLN A 380 8.78 13.73 -5.94
N HIS A 381 7.89 12.78 -5.71
CA HIS A 381 6.72 12.49 -6.55
C HIS A 381 5.45 13.19 -6.05
N PHE A 382 5.46 13.74 -4.83
CA PHE A 382 4.32 14.43 -4.24
C PHE A 382 4.05 15.76 -4.95
N LEU A 383 2.77 16.07 -5.17
CA LEU A 383 2.33 17.20 -5.96
C LEU A 383 1.89 18.36 -5.06
N PHE A 384 2.04 19.59 -5.56
CA PHE A 384 1.63 20.82 -4.90
C PHE A 384 0.87 21.72 -5.87
N GLY A 385 -0.27 22.24 -5.41
CA GLY A 385 -1.16 23.11 -6.14
C GLY A 385 -1.89 24.06 -5.19
N SER A 386 -3.07 24.52 -5.53
CA SER A 386 -3.86 25.41 -4.67
C SER A 386 -4.50 24.66 -3.49
N LEU A 387 -4.81 23.36 -3.66
CA LEU A 387 -5.39 22.53 -2.60
C LEU A 387 -4.33 22.07 -1.58
N ILE A 388 -3.11 21.81 -2.03
CA ILE A 388 -1.95 21.50 -1.20
C ILE A 388 -0.86 22.50 -1.56
N PRO A 389 -0.87 23.71 -0.97
CA PRO A 389 0.04 24.78 -1.39
C PRO A 389 1.50 24.46 -1.01
N TRP A 390 2.40 24.84 -1.92
CA TRP A 390 3.80 24.96 -1.60
C TRP A 390 4.03 26.31 -0.95
N ASP A 391 4.07 26.35 0.39
CA ASP A 391 4.42 27.56 1.11
C ASP A 391 5.93 27.81 0.88
N SER A 392 6.25 28.73 0.00
CA SER A 392 7.60 29.32 -0.04
C SER A 392 7.76 30.04 1.29
N GLY A 393 8.43 29.38 2.25
CA GLY A 393 8.66 29.93 3.58
C GLY A 393 9.05 31.40 3.52
N ILE A 394 8.44 32.17 4.40
CA ILE A 394 8.68 33.59 4.62
C ILE A 394 10.14 33.79 4.96
#